data_de6018125b53f8311950407d15fe1b04
#
_entry.id   de6018125b53f8311950407d15fe1b04
#
_cell.length_a   1.000
_cell.length_b   1.000
_cell.length_c   1.000
_cell.angle_alpha   90.00
_cell.angle_beta   90.00
_cell.angle_gamma   90.00
#
_symmetry.space_group_name_H-M   'P 1'
#
loop_
_entity.id
_entity.type
_entity.pdbx_description
1 polymer ?
#
loop_
_entity_poly.entity_id
_entity_poly.type
_entity_poly.pdbx_seq_one_letter_code
_entity_poly.pdbx_strand_id
1 'polypeptide(L)'
;MGSSHHHHHHSSGLEVLFQGPHMSIDEYKSQANESMANAWRIITLPNWTVEKRGTVRGDVVESRKVEGFGKVYRFTGVVNCPARFLYEEFKNNLTKLPEWNPTILKCEIIKEIGDGVDLSYQVTAGGGRGIITPRDFVILRRTALLSREGRVVDDNPHGYIVSGVSVQVPGYPPLKEMVRGHNKVGCWYLQPRTVQTPGGKIEDQALFQWLMCCDLKGKIPQFVLDVAFATVMLDYIVHVRKFVAEAKARAEI
;
A
#
# COMPACT_ATOMS: atom_id res chain seq x y z
N MET A 1 34.46 0.75 -15.70
CA MET A 1 33.69 0.29 -15.50
C MET A 1 32.93 -0.14 -15.44
N GLY A 2 32.92 -0.08 -15.41
CA GLY A 2 32.28 -0.54 -14.95
C GLY A 2 31.46 -0.99 -14.83
N SER A 3 31.30 -1.22 -14.72
CA SER A 3 30.48 -1.65 -14.48
C SER A 3 29.68 -2.06 -14.67
N SER A 4 29.74 -2.24 -14.68
CA SER A 4 29.02 -2.62 -14.79
C SER A 4 28.20 -3.07 -15.07
N HIS A 5 28.30 -3.22 -15.27
CA HIS A 5 27.58 -3.72 -15.37
C HIS A 5 26.79 -4.27 -15.55
N HIS A 6 27.03 -4.48 -15.96
CA HIS A 6 26.43 -5.10 -16.04
C HIS A 6 26.25 -5.97 -15.92
N HIS A 7 26.49 -6.20 -15.84
CA HIS A 7 26.47 -7.02 -15.68
C HIS A 7 26.11 -7.73 -15.36
N HIS A 8 26.29 -8.16 -15.39
CA HIS A 8 26.12 -8.88 -15.15
C HIS A 8 25.76 -9.60 -14.72
N HIS A 9 25.65 -10.07 -14.34
CA HIS A 9 25.41 -10.67 -13.77
C HIS A 9 24.83 -11.23 -13.14
N HIS A 10 24.73 -11.89 -12.39
CA HIS A 10 24.21 -12.23 -11.52
C HIS A 10 24.29 -12.05 -10.28
N SER A 11 24.23 -12.83 -8.75
CA SER A 11 24.81 -11.98 -7.75
C SER A 11 25.00 -10.55 -8.22
N SER A 12 25.19 -10.45 -9.38
CA SER A 12 25.33 -9.15 -10.02
C SER A 12 24.12 -8.25 -9.83
N GLY A 13 22.89 -8.80 -9.74
CA GLY A 13 21.68 -8.01 -9.53
C GLY A 13 21.69 -7.28 -8.19
N LEU A 14 22.11 -7.93 -7.12
CA LEU A 14 22.19 -7.33 -5.81
C LEU A 14 23.26 -6.23 -5.76
N GLU A 15 24.43 -6.50 -6.33
CA GLU A 15 25.52 -5.52 -6.37
C GLU A 15 25.09 -4.26 -7.13
N VAL A 16 24.41 -4.42 -8.28
CA VAL A 16 23.92 -3.28 -9.06
C VAL A 16 22.94 -2.44 -8.25
N LEU A 17 22.05 -3.06 -7.46
CA LEU A 17 21.07 -2.34 -6.65
C LEU A 17 21.72 -1.44 -5.59
N PHE A 18 22.91 -1.79 -5.11
CA PHE A 18 23.55 -1.08 -4.00
C PHE A 18 24.87 -0.43 -4.38
N GLN A 19 25.09 -0.18 -5.68
CA GLN A 19 26.23 0.58 -6.15
C GLN A 19 25.89 2.05 -6.37
N GLY A 20 26.90 2.90 -6.30
CA GLY A 20 26.76 4.32 -6.60
C GLY A 20 26.01 5.12 -5.53
N PRO A 21 25.42 6.26 -5.88
CA PRO A 21 24.75 7.13 -4.91
C PRO A 21 23.35 6.61 -4.59
N HIS A 22 23.28 5.54 -3.83
CA HIS A 22 22.02 4.95 -3.37
C HIS A 22 22.12 4.66 -1.88
N MET A 23 20.99 4.37 -1.26
CA MET A 23 20.93 4.14 0.16
C MET A 23 21.57 2.80 0.56
N SER A 24 22.22 2.78 1.71
CA SER A 24 22.65 1.56 2.38
C SER A 24 21.45 0.81 2.94
N ILE A 25 21.65 -0.42 3.37
CA ILE A 25 20.59 -1.21 4.03
C ILE A 25 20.06 -0.48 5.26
N ASP A 26 20.94 0.08 6.08
CA ASP A 26 20.53 0.82 7.28
C ASP A 26 19.75 2.09 6.93
N GLU A 27 20.13 2.79 5.88
CA GLU A 27 19.39 3.95 5.40
C GLU A 27 18.01 3.57 4.89
N TYR A 28 17.88 2.46 4.16
CA TYR A 28 16.57 1.95 3.74
C TYR A 28 15.69 1.63 4.94
N LYS A 29 16.23 0.94 5.94
CA LYS A 29 15.47 0.62 7.16
C LYS A 29 15.04 1.89 7.90
N SER A 30 15.94 2.86 8.02
CA SER A 30 15.64 4.13 8.68
C SER A 30 14.53 4.89 7.96
N GLN A 31 14.62 5.00 6.63
CA GLN A 31 13.60 5.68 5.84
C GLN A 31 12.26 4.94 5.88
N ALA A 32 12.29 3.62 5.83
CA ALA A 32 11.08 2.81 5.91
C ALA A 32 10.37 3.00 7.26
N ASN A 33 11.13 3.00 8.35
CA ASN A 33 10.58 3.22 9.69
C ASN A 33 10.00 4.63 9.85
N GLU A 34 10.69 5.63 9.32
CA GLU A 34 10.19 7.01 9.34
C GLU A 34 8.89 7.15 8.56
N SER A 35 8.84 6.56 7.37
CA SER A 35 7.65 6.59 6.52
C SER A 35 6.47 5.87 7.18
N MET A 36 6.72 4.73 7.81
CA MET A 36 5.69 4.00 8.56
C MET A 36 5.14 4.83 9.70
N ALA A 37 6.01 5.48 10.47
CA ALA A 37 5.58 6.35 11.57
C ALA A 37 4.73 7.51 11.05
N ASN A 38 5.14 8.13 9.94
CA ASN A 38 4.37 9.20 9.30
C ASN A 38 3.00 8.69 8.83
N ALA A 39 2.96 7.52 8.19
CA ALA A 39 1.71 6.96 7.69
C ALA A 39 0.73 6.69 8.83
N TRP A 40 1.19 6.08 9.92
CA TRP A 40 0.36 5.82 11.08
C TRP A 40 -0.14 7.12 11.71
N ARG A 41 0.75 8.11 11.88
CA ARG A 41 0.38 9.41 12.44
C ARG A 41 -0.70 10.08 11.60
N ILE A 42 -0.55 10.05 10.28
CA ILE A 42 -1.49 10.71 9.37
C ILE A 42 -2.84 9.99 9.34
N ILE A 43 -2.83 8.66 9.20
CA ILE A 43 -4.10 7.91 9.07
C ILE A 43 -4.95 8.01 10.33
N THR A 44 -4.33 8.27 11.49
CA THR A 44 -5.01 8.43 12.77
C THR A 44 -5.37 9.88 13.11
N LEU A 45 -5.08 10.84 12.22
CA LEU A 45 -5.47 12.23 12.44
C LEU A 45 -6.98 12.40 12.40
N PRO A 46 -7.53 13.38 13.14
CA PRO A 46 -8.94 13.73 13.10
C PRO A 46 -9.24 14.69 11.93
N ASN A 47 -10.52 15.08 11.80
CA ASN A 47 -10.98 16.19 10.94
C ASN A 47 -10.79 15.94 9.46
N TRP A 48 -11.36 14.84 8.99
CA TRP A 48 -11.38 14.49 7.57
C TRP A 48 -12.65 14.99 6.91
N THR A 49 -12.57 15.33 5.62
CA THR A 49 -13.70 15.74 4.80
C THR A 49 -14.14 14.54 3.94
N VAL A 50 -15.44 14.25 3.92
CA VAL A 50 -15.95 13.16 3.08
C VAL A 50 -15.87 13.56 1.61
N GLU A 51 -15.18 12.73 0.81
CA GLU A 51 -15.13 12.89 -0.64
C GLU A 51 -16.22 12.04 -1.31
N LYS A 52 -16.38 10.79 -0.87
CA LYS A 52 -17.38 9.90 -1.46
C LYS A 52 -17.69 8.76 -0.49
N ARG A 53 -18.97 8.39 -0.42
CA ARG A 53 -19.40 7.19 0.29
C ARG A 53 -19.57 6.06 -0.71
N GLY A 54 -19.23 4.83 -0.28
CA GLY A 54 -19.47 3.64 -1.08
C GLY A 54 -20.91 3.18 -1.00
N THR A 55 -21.24 2.16 -1.81
CA THR A 55 -22.56 1.52 -1.80
C THR A 55 -22.73 0.60 -0.59
N VAL A 56 -21.64 0.06 -0.05
CA VAL A 56 -21.66 -0.72 1.19
C VAL A 56 -21.68 0.24 2.37
N ARG A 57 -22.60 0.02 3.28
CA ARG A 57 -22.76 0.90 4.45
C ARG A 57 -21.47 0.97 5.25
N GLY A 58 -21.04 2.20 5.57
CA GLY A 58 -19.82 2.45 6.32
C GLY A 58 -18.60 2.68 5.45
N ASP A 59 -18.63 2.31 4.17
CA ASP A 59 -17.51 2.59 3.27
C ASP A 59 -17.46 4.08 2.93
N VAL A 60 -16.29 4.67 3.16
CA VAL A 60 -16.11 6.10 2.95
C VAL A 60 -14.69 6.40 2.50
N VAL A 61 -14.57 7.30 1.53
CA VAL A 61 -13.31 7.93 1.14
C VAL A 61 -13.35 9.36 1.64
N GLU A 62 -12.32 9.72 2.39
CA GLU A 62 -12.17 11.05 2.99
C GLU A 62 -10.85 11.65 2.56
N SER A 63 -10.72 12.96 2.71
CA SER A 63 -9.47 13.66 2.44
C SER A 63 -9.20 14.72 3.49
N ARG A 64 -7.95 15.12 3.58
CA ARG A 64 -7.54 16.29 4.34
C ARG A 64 -6.18 16.77 3.83
N LYS A 65 -5.85 18.02 4.14
CA LYS A 65 -4.51 18.54 3.89
C LYS A 65 -3.63 18.24 5.09
N VAL A 66 -2.41 17.80 4.82
CA VAL A 66 -1.41 17.51 5.84
C VAL A 66 -0.15 18.29 5.51
N GLU A 67 0.36 19.04 6.48
CA GLU A 67 1.57 19.82 6.29
C GLU A 67 2.73 18.92 5.86
N GLY A 68 3.45 19.37 4.81
CA GLY A 68 4.56 18.60 4.26
C GLY A 68 4.17 17.55 3.21
N PHE A 69 2.89 17.19 3.13
CA PHE A 69 2.42 16.14 2.20
C PHE A 69 1.37 16.63 1.21
N GLY A 70 0.62 17.68 1.56
CA GLY A 70 -0.49 18.15 0.72
C GLY A 70 -1.76 17.36 0.99
N LYS A 71 -2.56 17.16 -0.05
CA LYS A 71 -3.85 16.47 0.09
C LYS A 71 -3.65 14.96 0.16
N VAL A 72 -4.18 14.36 1.21
CA VAL A 72 -4.13 12.91 1.43
C VAL A 72 -5.56 12.35 1.44
N TYR A 73 -5.69 11.07 1.05
CA TYR A 73 -6.98 10.38 0.98
C TYR A 73 -6.95 9.16 1.89
N ARG A 74 -8.08 8.90 2.52
CA ARG A 74 -8.21 7.73 3.39
C ARG A 74 -9.52 7.01 3.10
N PHE A 75 -9.41 5.74 2.72
CA PHE A 75 -10.56 4.85 2.67
C PHE A 75 -10.72 4.17 4.03
N THR A 76 -11.97 4.00 4.46
CA THR A 76 -12.31 3.19 5.64
C THR A 76 -13.48 2.29 5.29
N GLY A 77 -13.36 1.01 5.63
CA GLY A 77 -14.42 0.03 5.44
C GLY A 77 -14.12 -1.24 6.23
N VAL A 78 -15.10 -2.12 6.30
CA VAL A 78 -14.99 -3.39 7.04
C VAL A 78 -14.86 -4.55 6.07
N VAL A 79 -13.96 -5.48 6.39
CA VAL A 79 -13.78 -6.72 5.64
C VAL A 79 -14.05 -7.90 6.60
N ASN A 80 -14.83 -8.88 6.15
CA ASN A 80 -15.26 -10.01 6.98
C ASN A 80 -14.21 -11.12 7.02
N CYS A 81 -13.08 -10.82 7.64
CA CYS A 81 -12.00 -11.78 7.87
C CYS A 81 -11.14 -11.30 9.04
N PRO A 82 -10.30 -12.19 9.63
CA PRO A 82 -9.31 -11.73 10.59
C PRO A 82 -8.36 -10.72 9.96
N ALA A 83 -8.02 -9.65 10.70
CA ALA A 83 -7.08 -8.64 10.21
C ALA A 83 -5.72 -9.25 9.88
N ARG A 84 -5.27 -10.24 10.67
CA ARG A 84 -4.02 -10.94 10.41
C ARG A 84 -4.00 -11.60 9.03
N PHE A 85 -5.12 -12.17 8.60
CA PHE A 85 -5.20 -12.83 7.29
C PHE A 85 -4.87 -11.86 6.16
N LEU A 86 -5.51 -10.68 6.15
CA LEU A 86 -5.22 -9.65 5.13
C LEU A 86 -3.80 -9.11 5.26
N TYR A 87 -3.34 -8.88 6.48
CA TYR A 87 -1.97 -8.41 6.70
C TYR A 87 -0.95 -9.37 6.10
N GLU A 88 -1.11 -10.66 6.36
CA GLU A 88 -0.18 -11.67 5.84
C GLU A 88 -0.27 -11.77 4.32
N GLU A 89 -1.46 -11.62 3.75
CA GLU A 89 -1.62 -11.61 2.31
C GLU A 89 -0.88 -10.44 1.67
N PHE A 90 -1.08 -9.22 2.17
CA PHE A 90 -0.39 -8.03 1.64
C PHE A 90 1.12 -8.05 1.90
N LYS A 91 1.54 -8.63 3.01
CA LYS A 91 2.96 -8.73 3.35
C LYS A 91 3.67 -9.80 2.54
N ASN A 92 3.12 -11.02 2.49
CA ASN A 92 3.81 -12.20 1.99
C ASN A 92 3.45 -12.56 0.55
N ASN A 93 2.27 -12.17 0.07
CA ASN A 93 1.76 -12.55 -1.24
C ASN A 93 1.54 -11.35 -2.15
N LEU A 94 2.33 -10.31 -1.98
CA LEU A 94 2.22 -9.08 -2.78
C LEU A 94 2.28 -9.36 -4.28
N THR A 95 3.14 -10.28 -4.71
CA THR A 95 3.30 -10.64 -6.12
C THR A 95 2.08 -11.32 -6.73
N LYS A 96 1.17 -11.82 -5.89
CA LYS A 96 -0.06 -12.47 -6.32
C LYS A 96 -1.23 -11.50 -6.47
N LEU A 97 -1.08 -10.24 -6.07
CA LEU A 97 -2.15 -9.25 -6.17
C LEU A 97 -2.77 -9.17 -7.57
N PRO A 98 -1.98 -9.14 -8.66
CA PRO A 98 -2.58 -9.07 -10.00
C PRO A 98 -3.51 -10.23 -10.35
N GLU A 99 -3.38 -11.38 -9.68
CA GLU A 99 -4.21 -12.56 -9.96
C GLU A 99 -5.67 -12.35 -9.58
N TRP A 100 -5.93 -11.50 -8.59
CA TRP A 100 -7.30 -11.27 -8.12
C TRP A 100 -7.70 -9.80 -8.09
N ASN A 101 -6.77 -8.88 -8.35
CA ASN A 101 -7.05 -7.45 -8.34
C ASN A 101 -6.61 -6.81 -9.66
N PRO A 102 -7.55 -6.55 -10.59
CA PRO A 102 -7.22 -6.01 -11.90
C PRO A 102 -6.73 -4.56 -11.87
N THR A 103 -6.80 -3.88 -10.72
CA THR A 103 -6.22 -2.52 -10.60
C THR A 103 -4.70 -2.56 -10.50
N ILE A 104 -4.12 -3.73 -10.23
CA ILE A 104 -2.68 -3.93 -10.18
C ILE A 104 -2.28 -4.82 -11.36
N LEU A 105 -1.54 -4.25 -12.31
CA LEU A 105 -1.14 -4.97 -13.52
C LEU A 105 0.08 -5.85 -13.30
N LYS A 106 0.99 -5.41 -12.43
CA LYS A 106 2.23 -6.13 -12.15
C LYS A 106 2.70 -5.76 -10.74
N CYS A 107 3.24 -6.74 -10.05
CA CYS A 107 3.84 -6.52 -8.74
C CYS A 107 4.95 -7.53 -8.51
N GLU A 108 6.14 -7.04 -8.15
CA GLU A 108 7.28 -7.91 -7.88
C GLU A 108 8.10 -7.36 -6.70
N ILE A 109 8.76 -8.25 -5.98
CA ILE A 109 9.70 -7.87 -4.93
C ILE A 109 11.07 -7.72 -5.57
N ILE A 110 11.64 -6.52 -5.46
CA ILE A 110 12.98 -6.25 -5.96
C ILE A 110 14.02 -6.86 -5.01
N LYS A 111 13.83 -6.64 -3.70
CA LYS A 111 14.81 -7.07 -2.70
C LYS A 111 14.18 -7.10 -1.30
N GLU A 112 14.41 -8.19 -0.60
CA GLU A 112 14.16 -8.26 0.84
C GLU A 112 15.31 -7.57 1.56
N ILE A 113 15.00 -6.58 2.40
CA ILE A 113 16.01 -5.82 3.15
C ILE A 113 16.20 -6.41 4.55
N GLY A 114 15.11 -6.88 5.18
CA GLY A 114 15.10 -7.40 6.54
C GLY A 114 14.32 -6.52 7.49
N ASP A 115 14.02 -7.05 8.68
CA ASP A 115 13.27 -6.34 9.73
C ASP A 115 11.93 -5.76 9.23
N GLY A 116 11.22 -6.55 8.41
CA GLY A 116 9.93 -6.12 7.85
C GLY A 116 10.03 -5.08 6.76
N VAL A 117 11.20 -4.92 6.16
CA VAL A 117 11.46 -3.93 5.09
C VAL A 117 11.79 -4.65 3.79
N ASP A 118 11.17 -4.23 2.70
CA ASP A 118 11.52 -4.69 1.35
C ASP A 118 11.36 -3.57 0.32
N LEU A 119 11.83 -3.85 -0.88
CA LEU A 119 11.66 -3.00 -2.04
C LEU A 119 10.78 -3.73 -3.04
N SER A 120 9.81 -3.04 -3.60
CA SER A 120 8.89 -3.61 -4.59
C SER A 120 8.79 -2.72 -5.82
N TYR A 121 8.40 -3.34 -6.93
CA TYR A 121 8.06 -2.66 -8.17
C TYR A 121 6.62 -2.99 -8.52
N GLN A 122 5.81 -1.97 -8.80
CA GLN A 122 4.40 -2.14 -9.08
C GLN A 122 3.98 -1.33 -10.30
N VAL A 123 3.10 -1.91 -11.10
CA VAL A 123 2.43 -1.21 -12.20
C VAL A 123 0.94 -1.21 -11.89
N THR A 124 0.36 -0.02 -11.80
CA THR A 124 -1.06 0.14 -11.52
C THR A 124 -1.82 0.45 -12.80
N ALA A 125 -3.04 -0.04 -12.88
CA ALA A 125 -3.94 0.30 -13.98
C ALA A 125 -4.26 1.79 -13.93
N GLY A 126 -4.58 2.36 -15.08
CA GLY A 126 -5.04 3.73 -15.15
C GLY A 126 -6.42 3.91 -14.51
N GLY A 127 -6.87 5.15 -14.42
CA GLY A 127 -8.16 5.49 -13.84
C GLY A 127 -8.77 6.69 -14.55
N GLY A 128 -9.86 7.24 -13.98
CA GLY A 128 -10.52 8.41 -14.52
C GLY A 128 -11.06 8.21 -15.93
N ARG A 129 -11.52 6.99 -16.25
CA ARG A 129 -12.06 6.63 -17.56
C ARG A 129 -11.07 6.88 -18.70
N GLY A 130 -9.81 6.49 -18.48
CA GLY A 130 -8.73 6.61 -19.47
C GLY A 130 -8.00 7.94 -19.44
N ILE A 131 -8.38 8.88 -18.58
CA ILE A 131 -7.66 10.16 -18.43
C ILE A 131 -6.31 9.92 -17.77
N ILE A 132 -6.26 9.00 -16.80
CA ILE A 132 -5.03 8.64 -16.10
C ILE A 132 -4.55 7.31 -16.67
N THR A 133 -3.42 7.34 -17.38
CA THR A 133 -2.80 6.13 -17.93
C THR A 133 -2.12 5.33 -16.84
N PRO A 134 -1.77 4.06 -17.07
CA PRO A 134 -1.04 3.26 -16.09
C PRO A 134 0.24 3.93 -15.60
N ARG A 135 0.56 3.71 -14.33
CA ARG A 135 1.78 4.24 -13.67
C ARG A 135 2.58 3.11 -13.10
N ASP A 136 3.88 3.29 -13.02
CA ASP A 136 4.72 2.38 -12.24
C ASP A 136 5.25 3.08 -10.98
N PHE A 137 5.60 2.27 -10.00
CA PHE A 137 6.11 2.74 -8.70
C PHE A 137 7.23 1.84 -8.24
N VAL A 138 8.28 2.44 -7.68
CA VAL A 138 9.29 1.73 -6.91
C VAL A 138 9.06 2.10 -5.44
N ILE A 139 8.71 1.10 -4.63
CA ILE A 139 8.22 1.32 -3.27
C ILE A 139 9.11 0.64 -2.26
N LEU A 140 9.53 1.41 -1.26
CA LEU A 140 10.15 0.91 -0.04
C LEU A 140 9.02 0.63 0.95
N ARG A 141 8.86 -0.64 1.37
CA ARG A 141 7.78 -1.06 2.26
C ARG A 141 8.31 -1.37 3.65
N ARG A 142 7.50 -1.09 4.65
CA ARG A 142 7.69 -1.53 6.04
C ARG A 142 6.39 -2.14 6.54
N THR A 143 6.45 -3.37 7.01
CA THR A 143 5.31 -4.06 7.61
C THR A 143 5.57 -4.28 9.08
N ALA A 144 4.55 -4.12 9.91
CA ALA A 144 4.71 -4.30 11.36
C ALA A 144 3.36 -4.49 12.05
N LEU A 145 3.44 -4.97 13.28
CA LEU A 145 2.35 -4.98 14.25
C LEU A 145 2.54 -3.75 15.14
N LEU A 146 1.47 -2.97 15.33
CA LEU A 146 1.53 -1.73 16.10
C LEU A 146 0.62 -1.76 17.33
N SER A 147 1.09 -1.20 18.42
CA SER A 147 0.29 -0.93 19.59
C SER A 147 -0.70 0.21 19.31
N ARG A 148 -1.58 0.48 20.27
CA ARG A 148 -2.52 1.61 20.20
C ARG A 148 -1.78 2.95 20.03
N GLU A 149 -0.58 3.06 20.56
CA GLU A 149 0.25 4.27 20.49
C GLU A 149 1.16 4.31 19.24
N GLY A 150 1.07 3.29 18.37
CA GLY A 150 1.85 3.26 17.15
C GLY A 150 3.26 2.70 17.29
N ARG A 151 3.55 2.01 18.39
CA ARG A 151 4.85 1.37 18.59
C ARG A 151 4.84 -0.05 18.05
N VAL A 152 5.97 -0.50 17.51
CA VAL A 152 6.11 -1.87 17.02
C VAL A 152 6.05 -2.85 18.20
N VAL A 153 5.22 -3.87 18.06
CA VAL A 153 5.07 -4.94 19.05
C VAL A 153 5.20 -6.30 18.36
N ASP A 154 5.41 -7.36 19.15
CA ASP A 154 5.61 -8.71 18.62
C ASP A 154 4.30 -9.49 18.48
N ASP A 155 3.31 -9.17 19.31
CA ASP A 155 2.03 -9.86 19.33
C ASP A 155 0.91 -8.93 19.83
N ASN A 156 -0.33 -9.41 19.76
CA ASN A 156 -1.53 -8.70 20.24
C ASN A 156 -1.58 -7.24 19.80
N PRO A 157 -1.45 -6.95 18.50
CA PRO A 157 -1.43 -5.57 18.05
C PRO A 157 -2.79 -4.91 18.16
N HIS A 158 -2.78 -3.58 18.30
CA HIS A 158 -3.98 -2.77 18.05
C HIS A 158 -4.29 -2.75 16.54
N GLY A 159 -3.25 -2.78 15.71
CA GLY A 159 -3.40 -2.83 14.27
C GLY A 159 -2.17 -3.36 13.57
N TYR A 160 -2.37 -3.83 12.34
CA TYR A 160 -1.32 -4.30 11.44
C TYR A 160 -1.12 -3.25 10.37
N ILE A 161 0.12 -2.89 10.07
CA ILE A 161 0.42 -1.88 9.07
C ILE A 161 1.31 -2.43 7.96
N VAL A 162 0.96 -2.06 6.71
CA VAL A 162 1.81 -2.27 5.54
C VAL A 162 1.99 -0.89 4.91
N SER A 163 3.13 -0.28 5.14
CA SER A 163 3.41 1.08 4.67
C SER A 163 4.34 1.08 3.47
N GLY A 164 4.31 2.15 2.70
CA GLY A 164 5.16 2.30 1.54
C GLY A 164 5.47 3.74 1.21
N VAL A 165 6.65 3.96 0.66
CA VAL A 165 7.10 5.26 0.19
C VAL A 165 7.95 5.06 -1.07
N SER A 166 7.80 5.96 -2.04
CA SER A 166 8.61 5.90 -3.27
C SER A 166 10.06 6.21 -2.99
N VAL A 167 10.94 5.43 -3.62
CA VAL A 167 12.39 5.62 -3.59
C VAL A 167 12.94 5.42 -4.98
N GLN A 168 14.18 5.87 -5.19
CA GLN A 168 14.92 5.59 -6.42
C GLN A 168 15.87 4.42 -6.15
N VAL A 169 15.85 3.44 -7.06
CA VAL A 169 16.69 2.25 -6.94
C VAL A 169 17.45 2.07 -8.26
N PRO A 170 18.77 1.93 -8.23
CA PRO A 170 19.54 1.62 -9.43
C PRO A 170 19.00 0.37 -10.12
N GLY A 171 18.92 0.39 -11.44
CA GLY A 171 18.34 -0.70 -12.21
C GLY A 171 16.84 -0.58 -12.45
N TYR A 172 16.17 0.38 -11.81
CA TYR A 172 14.74 0.64 -11.99
C TYR A 172 14.49 2.12 -12.33
N PRO A 173 15.12 2.65 -13.40
CA PRO A 173 14.90 4.03 -13.81
C PRO A 173 13.49 4.20 -14.38
N PRO A 174 12.97 5.43 -14.42
CA PRO A 174 11.73 5.70 -15.13
C PRO A 174 11.81 5.23 -16.57
N LEU A 175 10.74 4.62 -17.06
CA LEU A 175 10.67 4.11 -18.42
C LEU A 175 10.12 5.17 -19.35
N LYS A 176 10.55 5.14 -20.62
CA LYS A 176 10.17 6.13 -21.61
C LYS A 176 8.67 6.06 -21.93
N GLU A 177 8.12 4.88 -21.93
CA GLU A 177 6.71 4.62 -22.29
C GLU A 177 5.77 4.60 -21.11
N MET A 178 6.27 4.85 -19.89
CA MET A 178 5.44 4.77 -18.68
C MET A 178 5.76 5.92 -17.73
N VAL A 179 4.73 6.46 -17.11
CA VAL A 179 4.89 7.53 -16.12
C VAL A 179 5.25 6.90 -14.77
N ARG A 180 6.37 7.35 -14.18
CA ARG A 180 6.75 6.97 -12.83
C ARG A 180 5.96 7.78 -11.83
N GLY A 181 5.08 7.13 -11.08
CA GLY A 181 4.37 7.77 -9.98
C GLY A 181 5.26 7.96 -8.77
N HIS A 182 4.83 8.83 -7.88
CA HIS A 182 5.53 9.09 -6.63
C HIS A 182 4.57 8.99 -5.45
N ASN A 183 4.72 7.95 -4.65
CA ASN A 183 3.97 7.75 -3.42
C ASN A 183 4.75 8.44 -2.30
N LYS A 184 4.20 9.55 -1.79
CA LYS A 184 4.87 10.35 -0.75
C LYS A 184 4.74 9.69 0.62
N VAL A 185 3.59 9.11 0.90
CA VAL A 185 3.29 8.38 2.12
C VAL A 185 2.04 7.56 1.86
N GLY A 186 2.00 6.36 2.39
CA GLY A 186 0.80 5.54 2.27
C GLY A 186 0.90 4.29 3.11
N CYS A 187 -0.25 3.71 3.40
CA CYS A 187 -0.29 2.43 4.10
C CYS A 187 -1.66 1.78 3.97
N TRP A 188 -1.69 0.48 4.19
CA TRP A 188 -2.88 -0.24 4.64
C TRP A 188 -2.74 -0.43 6.14
N TYR A 189 -3.79 -0.10 6.88
CA TYR A 189 -3.83 -0.27 8.33
C TYR A 189 -5.06 -1.10 8.68
N LEU A 190 -4.85 -2.23 9.33
CA LEU A 190 -5.84 -3.25 9.55
C LEU A 190 -6.03 -3.46 11.04
N GLN A 191 -7.20 -3.11 11.56
CA GLN A 191 -7.48 -3.26 12.99
C GLN A 191 -8.38 -4.48 13.21
N PRO A 192 -7.96 -5.42 14.04
CA PRO A 192 -8.78 -6.59 14.35
C PRO A 192 -9.96 -6.17 15.23
N ARG A 193 -11.10 -6.76 14.95
CA ARG A 193 -12.28 -6.62 15.80
C ARG A 193 -13.15 -7.87 15.69
N THR A 194 -14.03 -8.04 16.66
CA THR A 194 -14.99 -9.13 16.68
C THR A 194 -16.39 -8.54 16.66
N VAL A 195 -17.32 -9.29 16.06
CA VAL A 195 -18.73 -8.92 16.06
C VAL A 195 -19.53 -10.17 16.41
N GLN A 196 -20.69 -9.96 17.02
CA GLN A 196 -21.63 -11.03 17.26
C GLN A 196 -22.71 -10.99 16.18
N THR A 197 -22.90 -12.11 15.48
CA THR A 197 -23.92 -12.24 14.44
C THR A 197 -25.29 -12.36 15.09
N PRO A 198 -26.39 -12.17 14.33
CA PRO A 198 -27.74 -12.36 14.85
C PRO A 198 -27.98 -13.73 15.46
N GLY A 199 -27.27 -14.78 15.01
CA GLY A 199 -27.35 -16.12 15.59
C GLY A 199 -26.51 -16.33 16.84
N GLY A 200 -25.87 -15.28 17.37
CA GLY A 200 -25.02 -15.35 18.57
C GLY A 200 -23.59 -15.83 18.31
N LYS A 201 -23.23 -16.12 17.06
CA LYS A 201 -21.89 -16.54 16.70
C LYS A 201 -20.94 -15.35 16.70
N ILE A 202 -19.71 -15.55 17.20
CA ILE A 202 -18.67 -14.53 17.19
C ILE A 202 -17.84 -14.70 15.92
N GLU A 203 -17.68 -13.60 15.19
CA GLU A 203 -16.90 -13.60 13.95
C GLU A 203 -15.86 -12.49 13.99
N ASP A 204 -14.70 -12.78 13.38
CA ASP A 204 -13.63 -11.80 13.21
C ASP A 204 -13.90 -10.91 12.02
N GLN A 205 -13.59 -9.63 12.18
CA GLN A 205 -13.60 -8.64 11.12
C GLN A 205 -12.32 -7.83 11.16
N ALA A 206 -11.99 -7.24 10.04
CA ALA A 206 -10.92 -6.27 9.92
C ALA A 206 -11.51 -4.90 9.62
N LEU A 207 -11.19 -3.89 10.42
CA LEU A 207 -11.38 -2.51 10.02
C LEU A 207 -10.23 -2.17 9.10
N PHE A 208 -10.54 -2.00 7.82
CA PHE A 208 -9.56 -1.77 6.77
C PHE A 208 -9.50 -0.27 6.46
N GLN A 209 -8.32 0.30 6.61
CA GLN A 209 -8.08 1.69 6.23
C GLN A 209 -6.91 1.73 5.25
N TRP A 210 -7.02 2.61 4.27
CA TRP A 210 -5.99 2.79 3.24
C TRP A 210 -5.69 4.29 3.12
N LEU A 211 -4.45 4.65 3.40
CA LEU A 211 -3.94 6.02 3.24
C LEU A 211 -3.21 6.13 1.90
N MET A 212 -3.57 7.12 1.12
CA MET A 212 -2.94 7.39 -0.17
C MET A 212 -2.54 8.86 -0.28
N CYS A 213 -1.29 9.09 -0.65
CA CYS A 213 -0.78 10.43 -0.97
C CYS A 213 0.20 10.28 -2.13
N CYS A 214 -0.32 10.26 -3.34
CA CYS A 214 0.46 10.02 -4.55
C CYS A 214 0.49 11.26 -5.44
N ASP A 215 1.67 11.56 -5.96
CA ASP A 215 1.82 12.45 -7.10
C ASP A 215 1.86 11.58 -8.35
N LEU A 216 0.81 11.64 -9.17
CA LEU A 216 0.70 10.85 -10.39
C LEU A 216 1.46 11.47 -11.55
N LYS A 217 2.03 12.66 -11.35
CA LYS A 217 2.71 13.45 -12.38
C LYS A 217 1.73 13.84 -13.50
N GLY A 218 2.18 14.77 -14.32
CA GLY A 218 1.33 15.34 -15.36
C GLY A 218 0.45 16.46 -14.82
N LYS A 219 -0.27 17.12 -15.73
CA LYS A 219 -1.14 18.24 -15.37
C LYS A 219 -2.58 17.75 -15.25
N ILE A 220 -2.87 17.09 -14.14
CA ILE A 220 -4.21 16.56 -13.88
C ILE A 220 -4.92 17.53 -12.93
N PRO A 221 -6.10 18.07 -13.30
CA PRO A 221 -6.85 18.95 -12.41
C PRO A 221 -7.22 18.26 -11.09
N GLN A 222 -7.25 19.02 -9.99
CA GLN A 222 -7.51 18.47 -8.66
C GLN A 222 -8.85 17.72 -8.58
N PHE A 223 -9.89 18.26 -9.21
CA PHE A 223 -11.20 17.60 -9.16
C PHE A 223 -11.22 16.23 -9.86
N VAL A 224 -10.37 16.06 -10.89
CA VAL A 224 -10.20 14.76 -11.58
C VAL A 224 -9.45 13.80 -10.66
N LEU A 225 -8.43 14.28 -9.97
CA LEU A 225 -7.69 13.47 -8.99
C LEU A 225 -8.60 13.00 -7.85
N ASP A 226 -9.44 13.91 -7.32
CA ASP A 226 -10.37 13.57 -6.24
C ASP A 226 -11.30 12.41 -6.64
N VAL A 227 -11.89 12.50 -7.84
CA VAL A 227 -12.76 11.45 -8.36
C VAL A 227 -11.99 10.16 -8.62
N ALA A 228 -10.80 10.29 -9.22
CA ALA A 228 -10.00 9.11 -9.57
C ALA A 228 -9.54 8.35 -8.33
N PHE A 229 -9.04 9.04 -7.30
CA PHE A 229 -8.60 8.37 -6.07
C PHE A 229 -9.76 7.73 -5.32
N ALA A 230 -10.90 8.42 -5.22
CA ALA A 230 -12.08 7.83 -4.60
C ALA A 230 -12.56 6.58 -5.35
N THR A 231 -12.59 6.63 -6.67
CA THR A 231 -13.00 5.50 -7.51
C THR A 231 -12.04 4.33 -7.35
N VAL A 232 -10.73 4.57 -7.40
CA VAL A 232 -9.71 3.52 -7.23
C VAL A 232 -9.88 2.82 -5.88
N MET A 233 -10.06 3.57 -4.81
CA MET A 233 -10.20 3.00 -3.47
C MET A 233 -11.47 2.17 -3.33
N LEU A 234 -12.58 2.67 -3.86
CA LEU A 234 -13.86 1.95 -3.80
C LEU A 234 -13.89 0.72 -4.71
N ASP A 235 -13.19 0.75 -5.83
CA ASP A 235 -13.03 -0.43 -6.69
C ASP A 235 -12.13 -1.46 -6.03
N TYR A 236 -11.05 -1.02 -5.40
CA TYR A 236 -10.10 -1.90 -4.75
C TYR A 236 -10.77 -2.76 -3.67
N ILE A 237 -11.61 -2.15 -2.84
CA ILE A 237 -12.26 -2.89 -1.74
C ILE A 237 -13.22 -3.97 -2.26
N VAL A 238 -13.83 -3.78 -3.42
CA VAL A 238 -14.67 -4.80 -4.06
C VAL A 238 -13.86 -6.07 -4.32
N HIS A 239 -12.65 -5.90 -4.85
CA HIS A 239 -11.78 -7.04 -5.17
C HIS A 239 -11.23 -7.69 -3.90
N VAL A 240 -10.90 -6.91 -2.87
CA VAL A 240 -10.48 -7.45 -1.56
C VAL A 240 -11.59 -8.33 -0.98
N ARG A 241 -12.83 -7.84 -0.98
CA ARG A 241 -13.97 -8.58 -0.43
C ARG A 241 -14.25 -9.86 -1.21
N LYS A 242 -14.13 -9.80 -2.53
CA LYS A 242 -14.30 -10.99 -3.37
C LYS A 242 -13.23 -12.02 -3.07
N PHE A 243 -11.97 -11.59 -2.97
CA PHE A 243 -10.85 -12.46 -2.60
C PHE A 243 -11.09 -13.16 -1.27
N VAL A 244 -11.53 -12.40 -0.26
CA VAL A 244 -11.82 -12.94 1.08
C VAL A 244 -12.98 -13.94 1.03
N ALA A 245 -14.05 -13.64 0.30
CA ALA A 245 -15.19 -14.54 0.18
C ALA A 245 -14.78 -15.86 -0.48
N GLU A 246 -13.94 -15.80 -1.51
CA GLU A 246 -13.43 -16.99 -2.17
C GLU A 246 -12.50 -17.81 -1.27
N ALA A 247 -11.67 -17.15 -0.47
CA ALA A 247 -10.82 -17.82 0.51
C ALA A 247 -11.66 -18.56 1.57
N LYS A 248 -12.73 -17.94 2.04
CA LYS A 248 -13.67 -18.58 2.97
C LYS A 248 -14.34 -19.79 2.33
N ALA A 249 -14.76 -19.70 1.07
CA ALA A 249 -15.38 -20.80 0.36
C ALA A 249 -14.43 -22.01 0.21
N ARG A 250 -13.11 -21.76 0.16
CA ARG A 250 -12.08 -22.80 0.13
C ARG A 250 -11.62 -23.24 1.51
N ALA A 251 -12.26 -22.73 2.57
CA ALA A 251 -11.90 -23.02 3.97
C ALA A 251 -10.44 -22.62 4.30
N GLU A 252 -9.93 -21.57 3.69
CA GLU A 252 -8.59 -21.04 3.98
C GLU A 252 -8.60 -20.05 5.14
N ILE A 253 -9.78 -19.67 5.57
CA ILE A 253 -9.97 -18.78 6.72
C ILE A 253 -10.93 -19.45 7.71
#